data_9807ae7abe8c9207c4e3daf58e70a92c
#
_entry.id   9807ae7abe8c9207c4e3daf58e70a92c
#
_cell.length_a   1.000
_cell.length_b   1.000
_cell.length_c   1.000
_cell.angle_alpha   90.00
_cell.angle_beta   90.00
_cell.angle_gamma   90.00
#
_symmetry.space_group_name_H-M   'P 1'
#
loop_
_entity.id
_entity.type
_entity.pdbx_description
1 polymer ?
#
loop_
_entity_poly.entity_id
_entity_poly.type
_entity_poly.pdbx_seq_one_letter_code
_entity_poly.pdbx_strand_id
1 'polypeptide(L)'
;MSKIAAASCLALMLSLSLSAYAQSPQYQQIVPSTTLTAETSNNTSAANSFPGCETTTVTHGQCVDNGDLKASNVSKVDVHTLLSPSQQGTKVYTTYIPYWVHGSHPNIGYSSQDPNQVTREIADLTSRGFDGVLIDWYGPGSFEEGATEILKTQLEQQNNLKFALMIDQGAIQWFSCYPGCSATQAVLNIISYARQKNYFSSSAAIRNSDGKIVISQFGMEAYNINWTTIKNNNTDLEWVFENAGSFGNGYTVGAYGWLSPKNPQQDGYEGLDYTQNFLRIASQHPAKENWASAWKGFNDVVANWAPPGGRHIQQLCGKTWLDSWGAVQGYTGRLDAVQVVTWHDYEEGTEIQSGIDNCLAVTATVSGSTLNWSVPDESTLDHYTAYISSDGQNLMSLGDFYVGTNSLDLSTFGFTPGNYTVFVKAVGKPSVLNNMSPAATYTIQASPSVTIPAPYNGQHAGPSTNLNARASSPNGAIAQYQIYVDGNLVKTIAGAPAVQAWIATSMGDHTILVKAIDVAHQWSTATVWVDRTY
;
A
#
# COMPACT_ATOMS: atom_id res chain seq x y z
N MET A 1 -33.81 -64.53 -17.00
CA MET A 1 -33.43 -64.66 -15.59
C MET A 1 -32.65 -63.41 -15.27
N SER A 2 -33.36 -62.37 -14.68
CA SER A 2 -33.26 -61.95 -13.29
C SER A 2 -31.93 -61.27 -12.99
N LYS A 3 -31.82 -60.06 -12.53
CA LYS A 3 -32.63 -59.24 -11.61
C LYS A 3 -32.28 -57.74 -11.78
N ILE A 4 -33.30 -56.95 -11.69
CA ILE A 4 -33.29 -55.51 -11.50
C ILE A 4 -32.73 -55.19 -10.11
N ALA A 5 -31.86 -54.17 -10.02
CA ALA A 5 -31.62 -53.48 -8.78
C ALA A 5 -31.67 -51.96 -9.03
N ALA A 6 -32.66 -51.32 -8.46
CA ALA A 6 -32.86 -49.91 -8.43
C ALA A 6 -31.85 -49.25 -7.46
N ALA A 7 -31.20 -48.18 -7.90
CA ALA A 7 -30.44 -47.29 -7.03
C ALA A 7 -31.16 -45.93 -6.95
N SER A 8 -31.65 -45.65 -5.76
CA SER A 8 -32.31 -44.40 -5.39
C SER A 8 -31.37 -43.21 -5.49
N CYS A 9 -31.75 -42.20 -6.27
CA CYS A 9 -31.14 -40.88 -6.20
C CYS A 9 -31.57 -40.21 -4.88
N LEU A 10 -30.65 -40.08 -3.95
CA LEU A 10 -30.79 -39.23 -2.78
C LEU A 10 -30.26 -37.83 -3.14
N ALA A 11 -31.16 -36.90 -3.39
CA ALA A 11 -30.82 -35.50 -3.58
C ALA A 11 -30.39 -34.94 -2.22
N LEU A 12 -29.10 -34.71 -2.05
CA LEU A 12 -28.55 -33.98 -0.93
C LEU A 12 -28.64 -32.48 -1.27
N MET A 13 -29.66 -31.80 -0.73
CA MET A 13 -29.66 -30.35 -0.68
C MET A 13 -28.59 -29.92 0.31
N LEU A 14 -27.43 -29.49 -0.20
CA LEU A 14 -26.49 -28.69 0.59
C LEU A 14 -27.07 -27.29 0.73
N SER A 15 -27.64 -27.00 1.88
CA SER A 15 -27.84 -25.62 2.36
C SER A 15 -26.46 -24.99 2.60
N LEU A 16 -26.03 -24.14 1.67
CA LEU A 16 -24.91 -23.23 1.89
C LEU A 16 -25.34 -22.21 2.93
N SER A 17 -25.09 -22.50 4.20
CA SER A 17 -25.01 -21.48 5.22
C SER A 17 -23.77 -20.64 4.93
N LEU A 18 -23.95 -19.44 4.38
CA LEU A 18 -22.94 -18.39 4.42
C LEU A 18 -22.71 -18.04 5.90
N SER A 19 -21.77 -18.73 6.52
CA SER A 19 -21.15 -18.24 7.75
C SER A 19 -20.34 -17.01 7.36
N ALA A 20 -20.88 -15.84 7.64
CA ALA A 20 -20.04 -14.65 7.72
C ALA A 20 -19.00 -14.93 8.81
N TYR A 21 -17.79 -15.28 8.39
CA TYR A 21 -16.63 -15.25 9.27
C TYR A 21 -16.41 -13.78 9.64
N ALA A 22 -16.91 -13.40 10.81
CA ALA A 22 -16.41 -12.23 11.50
C ALA A 22 -14.92 -12.49 11.74
N GLN A 23 -14.07 -11.86 10.94
CA GLN A 23 -12.65 -11.85 11.20
C GLN A 23 -12.47 -11.25 12.60
N SER A 24 -11.80 -11.99 13.48
CA SER A 24 -11.42 -11.47 14.78
C SER A 24 -10.60 -10.20 14.59
N PRO A 25 -10.89 -9.12 15.33
CA PRO A 25 -10.17 -7.86 15.19
C PRO A 25 -8.67 -8.09 15.36
N GLN A 26 -7.89 -7.77 14.33
CA GLN A 26 -6.44 -7.76 14.43
C GLN A 26 -6.01 -6.38 14.93
N TYR A 27 -5.45 -6.33 16.14
CA TYR A 27 -4.84 -5.11 16.66
C TYR A 27 -3.53 -4.86 15.92
N GLN A 28 -3.46 -3.77 15.15
CA GLN A 28 -2.20 -3.24 14.67
C GLN A 28 -1.70 -2.18 15.65
N GLN A 29 -0.52 -2.41 16.21
CA GLN A 29 0.15 -1.40 17.01
C GLN A 29 0.65 -0.32 16.04
N ILE A 30 0.08 0.89 16.11
CA ILE A 30 0.67 2.03 15.44
C ILE A 30 1.91 2.38 16.24
N VAL A 31 3.07 2.42 15.59
CA VAL A 31 4.17 3.24 16.05
C VAL A 31 3.59 4.65 16.23
N PRO A 32 3.69 5.25 17.42
CA PRO A 32 3.05 6.53 17.67
C PRO A 32 3.39 7.49 16.54
N SER A 33 2.38 8.07 15.93
CA SER A 33 2.50 9.05 14.86
C SER A 33 3.03 10.39 15.40
N THR A 34 4.01 10.37 16.26
CA THR A 34 4.87 11.53 16.52
C THR A 34 5.62 11.95 15.26
N THR A 35 5.56 11.14 14.21
CA THR A 35 6.06 11.48 12.87
C THR A 35 4.97 11.92 11.89
N LEU A 36 3.67 11.80 12.24
CA LEU A 36 2.56 12.38 11.46
C LEU A 36 2.16 13.78 11.91
N THR A 37 2.65 14.30 13.02
CA THR A 37 2.72 15.75 13.15
C THR A 37 3.64 16.20 12.06
N ALA A 38 3.07 16.90 11.08
CA ALA A 38 3.78 17.70 10.13
C ALA A 38 5.23 17.93 10.57
N GLU A 39 6.10 16.95 10.34
CA GLU A 39 7.44 17.31 10.06
C GLU A 39 7.31 18.13 8.76
N THR A 40 6.92 19.41 8.92
CA THR A 40 7.45 20.44 8.06
C THR A 40 8.90 20.07 8.00
N SER A 41 9.25 19.37 6.95
CA SER A 41 10.60 18.94 6.72
C SER A 41 11.45 20.16 6.76
N ASN A 42 12.10 20.42 7.89
CA ASN A 42 13.25 21.28 7.94
C ASN A 42 14.42 20.56 7.22
N ASN A 43 14.14 19.83 6.20
CA ASN A 43 15.09 19.45 5.17
C ASN A 43 15.26 20.66 4.25
N THR A 44 15.74 21.74 4.81
CA THR A 44 16.46 22.77 4.08
C THR A 44 17.87 22.28 3.73
N SER A 45 17.99 21.05 3.22
CA SER A 45 19.14 20.73 2.41
C SER A 45 18.95 21.46 1.09
N ALA A 46 19.98 22.13 0.62
CA ALA A 46 20.00 22.97 -0.57
C ALA A 46 19.67 22.27 -1.90
N ALA A 47 19.05 21.11 -1.84
CA ALA A 47 18.65 20.26 -2.97
C ALA A 47 17.30 20.67 -3.59
N ASN A 48 16.62 21.70 -3.10
CA ASN A 48 15.23 21.96 -3.43
C ASN A 48 15.00 23.12 -4.40
N SER A 49 16.00 23.59 -5.11
CA SER A 49 15.78 24.58 -6.16
C SER A 49 15.88 23.94 -7.54
N PHE A 50 14.84 23.21 -7.92
CA PHE A 50 14.72 22.76 -9.30
C PHE A 50 14.25 23.89 -10.19
N PRO A 51 14.84 24.09 -11.37
CA PRO A 51 14.32 25.04 -12.35
C PRO A 51 12.85 24.68 -12.65
N GLY A 52 11.93 25.61 -12.35
CA GLY A 52 10.49 25.40 -12.51
C GLY A 52 9.73 25.00 -11.25
N CYS A 53 10.41 24.54 -10.19
CA CYS A 53 9.81 24.29 -8.88
C CYS A 53 9.98 25.45 -7.89
N GLU A 54 10.71 26.46 -8.26
CA GLU A 54 11.04 27.63 -7.42
C GLU A 54 9.91 28.68 -7.39
N THR A 55 8.88 28.50 -8.17
CA THR A 55 7.77 29.44 -8.24
C THR A 55 6.69 29.09 -7.24
N THR A 56 6.19 30.09 -6.53
CA THR A 56 5.11 30.01 -5.53
C THR A 56 3.78 29.46 -6.08
N THR A 57 3.73 29.11 -7.35
CA THR A 57 2.55 28.59 -8.06
C THR A 57 2.59 27.07 -8.28
N VAL A 58 3.66 26.39 -7.90
CA VAL A 58 3.76 24.93 -8.05
C VAL A 58 3.01 24.26 -6.92
N THR A 59 2.11 23.35 -7.27
CA THR A 59 1.34 22.56 -6.31
C THR A 59 2.28 21.57 -5.61
N HIS A 60 2.08 21.38 -4.30
CA HIS A 60 2.79 20.34 -3.55
C HIS A 60 2.71 19.01 -4.29
N GLY A 61 3.82 18.28 -4.37
CA GLY A 61 3.93 16.99 -5.06
C GLY A 61 4.29 17.07 -6.55
N GLN A 62 4.11 18.20 -7.22
CA GLN A 62 4.54 18.32 -8.62
C GLN A 62 6.07 18.36 -8.76
N CYS A 63 6.76 18.78 -7.71
CA CYS A 63 8.22 18.90 -7.67
C CYS A 63 8.86 18.00 -6.61
N VAL A 64 8.21 16.92 -6.22
CA VAL A 64 8.77 15.90 -5.32
C VAL A 64 9.52 14.88 -6.18
N ASP A 65 10.77 15.14 -6.46
CA ASP A 65 11.49 14.41 -7.50
C ASP A 65 12.55 13.45 -6.95
N ASN A 66 13.40 13.93 -6.04
CA ASN A 66 14.50 13.12 -5.53
C ASN A 66 14.13 12.31 -4.27
N GLY A 67 12.85 12.12 -4.02
CA GLY A 67 12.33 11.25 -2.98
C GLY A 67 12.50 11.74 -1.55
N ASP A 68 11.81 11.06 -0.64
CA ASP A 68 11.98 11.21 0.80
C ASP A 68 12.77 10.01 1.33
N LEU A 69 13.92 10.25 1.93
CA LEU A 69 14.80 9.22 2.50
C LEU A 69 14.22 8.51 3.72
N LYS A 70 13.11 9.01 4.26
CA LYS A 70 12.44 8.38 5.40
C LYS A 70 11.57 7.23 4.92
N ALA A 71 11.73 6.08 5.57
CA ALA A 71 10.80 4.98 5.42
C ALA A 71 9.40 5.49 5.78
N SER A 72 8.55 5.61 4.78
CA SER A 72 7.21 6.13 4.91
C SER A 72 6.19 5.00 4.88
N ASN A 73 4.93 5.34 5.04
CA ASN A 73 3.83 4.41 5.01
C ASN A 73 3.49 4.00 3.56
N VAL A 74 4.41 3.31 2.91
CA VAL A 74 4.28 2.90 1.50
C VAL A 74 3.29 1.74 1.37
N SER A 75 2.47 1.79 0.34
CA SER A 75 1.52 0.72 0.03
C SER A 75 2.23 -0.61 -0.23
N LYS A 76 1.68 -1.68 0.36
CA LYS A 76 2.09 -3.07 0.14
C LYS A 76 1.15 -3.83 -0.80
N VAL A 77 0.32 -3.10 -1.54
CA VAL A 77 -0.46 -3.70 -2.63
C VAL A 77 0.50 -4.30 -3.64
N ASP A 78 0.20 -5.52 -4.08
CA ASP A 78 1.05 -6.28 -4.99
C ASP A 78 1.18 -5.54 -6.33
N VAL A 79 2.41 -5.33 -6.78
CA VAL A 79 2.72 -4.60 -8.02
C VAL A 79 2.10 -5.26 -9.27
N HIS A 80 1.85 -6.57 -9.24
CA HIS A 80 1.18 -7.27 -10.33
C HIS A 80 -0.27 -6.83 -10.56
N THR A 81 -0.89 -6.15 -9.58
CA THR A 81 -2.22 -5.54 -9.76
C THR A 81 -2.22 -4.39 -10.78
N LEU A 82 -1.05 -3.88 -11.14
CA LEU A 82 -0.85 -2.91 -12.22
C LEU A 82 -0.73 -3.55 -13.60
N LEU A 83 -0.77 -4.87 -13.72
CA LEU A 83 -0.82 -5.59 -14.99
C LEU A 83 -2.27 -5.83 -15.42
N SER A 84 -2.49 -5.97 -16.73
CA SER A 84 -3.81 -6.38 -17.23
C SER A 84 -4.03 -7.89 -17.03
N PRO A 85 -5.29 -8.36 -17.01
CA PRO A 85 -5.58 -9.79 -16.90
C PRO A 85 -4.95 -10.66 -18.00
N SER A 86 -4.69 -10.09 -19.19
CA SER A 86 -4.00 -10.79 -20.29
C SER A 86 -2.49 -10.91 -20.08
N GLN A 87 -1.94 -10.22 -19.10
CA GLN A 87 -0.50 -10.18 -18.79
C GLN A 87 -0.17 -11.02 -17.53
N GLN A 88 -1.05 -11.93 -17.15
CA GLN A 88 -0.78 -12.86 -16.04
C GLN A 88 0.47 -13.69 -16.33
N GLY A 89 1.38 -13.75 -15.35
CA GLY A 89 2.66 -14.46 -15.46
C GLY A 89 3.83 -13.58 -15.93
N THR A 90 3.57 -12.34 -16.38
CA THR A 90 4.63 -11.34 -16.59
C THR A 90 5.36 -11.10 -15.27
N LYS A 91 6.70 -11.10 -15.34
CA LYS A 91 7.54 -10.85 -14.18
C LYS A 91 7.70 -9.35 -13.93
N VAL A 92 7.80 -8.95 -12.67
CA VAL A 92 8.07 -7.57 -12.29
C VAL A 92 9.39 -7.50 -11.53
N TYR A 93 10.37 -6.90 -12.17
CA TYR A 93 11.70 -6.66 -11.62
C TYR A 93 11.89 -5.16 -11.35
N THR A 94 12.86 -4.82 -10.51
CA THR A 94 13.30 -3.43 -10.35
C THR A 94 14.82 -3.35 -10.43
N THR A 95 15.34 -2.22 -10.91
CA THR A 95 16.78 -1.97 -10.88
C THR A 95 17.22 -1.66 -9.46
N TYR A 96 18.26 -2.33 -9.00
CA TYR A 96 18.87 -2.18 -7.69
C TYR A 96 20.26 -1.55 -7.84
N ILE A 97 20.46 -0.42 -7.17
CA ILE A 97 21.68 0.42 -7.28
C ILE A 97 22.55 0.26 -6.02
N PRO A 98 23.60 -0.57 -6.03
CA PRO A 98 24.31 -0.98 -4.83
C PRO A 98 25.49 -0.07 -4.42
N TYR A 99 25.42 1.25 -4.61
CA TYR A 99 26.54 2.15 -4.36
C TYR A 99 26.40 3.13 -3.17
N TRP A 100 25.34 3.01 -2.38
CA TRP A 100 25.07 3.97 -1.30
C TRP A 100 26.13 3.95 -0.19
N VAL A 101 26.54 5.16 0.23
CA VAL A 101 27.67 5.45 1.13
C VAL A 101 29.01 5.10 0.49
N HIS A 102 29.14 5.33 -0.81
CA HIS A 102 30.39 5.20 -1.54
C HIS A 102 30.70 6.45 -2.36
N GLY A 103 31.97 6.90 -2.34
CA GLY A 103 32.45 7.99 -3.19
C GLY A 103 31.72 9.32 -2.95
N SER A 104 31.25 9.93 -4.02
CA SER A 104 30.55 11.22 -4.04
C SER A 104 29.04 11.10 -3.99
N HIS A 105 28.50 9.89 -3.86
CA HIS A 105 27.07 9.66 -3.79
C HIS A 105 26.44 10.25 -2.52
N PRO A 106 25.20 10.72 -2.55
CA PRO A 106 24.51 11.27 -1.40
C PRO A 106 24.43 10.26 -0.24
N ASN A 107 24.46 10.78 0.98
CA ASN A 107 24.18 9.94 2.14
C ASN A 107 22.67 9.82 2.33
N ILE A 108 22.12 8.67 1.97
CA ILE A 108 20.70 8.32 2.10
C ILE A 108 20.35 7.66 3.44
N GLY A 109 21.27 7.72 4.43
CA GLY A 109 21.03 7.23 5.78
C GLY A 109 21.35 5.74 6.00
N TYR A 110 21.78 5.01 4.97
CA TYR A 110 22.24 3.62 5.08
C TYR A 110 23.30 3.30 4.03
N SER A 111 24.02 2.19 4.25
CA SER A 111 25.00 1.65 3.29
C SER A 111 24.41 0.44 2.55
N SER A 112 24.67 0.35 1.25
CA SER A 112 24.37 -0.85 0.46
C SER A 112 25.14 -2.10 0.92
N GLN A 113 26.20 -1.92 1.71
CA GLN A 113 26.95 -3.02 2.33
C GLN A 113 26.50 -3.34 3.76
N ASP A 114 25.40 -2.75 4.28
CA ASP A 114 24.80 -3.17 5.55
C ASP A 114 23.89 -4.38 5.35
N PRO A 115 24.25 -5.58 5.87
CA PRO A 115 23.43 -6.77 5.68
C PRO A 115 22.02 -6.65 6.29
N ASN A 116 21.86 -5.86 7.35
CA ASN A 116 20.53 -5.65 7.96
C ASN A 116 19.64 -4.78 7.07
N GLN A 117 20.24 -3.79 6.40
CA GLN A 117 19.52 -2.97 5.43
C GLN A 117 19.09 -3.82 4.23
N VAL A 118 19.99 -4.60 3.67
CA VAL A 118 19.69 -5.52 2.56
C VAL A 118 18.55 -6.49 2.94
N THR A 119 18.56 -7.03 4.17
CA THR A 119 17.45 -7.87 4.68
C THR A 119 16.12 -7.12 4.66
N ARG A 120 16.09 -5.86 5.12
CA ARG A 120 14.87 -5.03 5.12
C ARG A 120 14.40 -4.74 3.69
N GLU A 121 15.30 -4.48 2.77
CA GLU A 121 14.96 -4.21 1.36
C GLU A 121 14.38 -5.44 0.67
N ILE A 122 14.96 -6.63 0.89
CA ILE A 122 14.41 -7.88 0.37
C ILE A 122 13.00 -8.12 0.92
N ALA A 123 12.80 -7.89 2.22
CA ALA A 123 11.48 -8.04 2.84
C ALA A 123 10.48 -7.02 2.27
N ASP A 124 10.91 -5.79 2.03
CA ASP A 124 10.06 -4.74 1.44
C ASP A 124 9.69 -5.07 -0.01
N LEU A 125 10.67 -5.39 -0.85
CA LEU A 125 10.46 -5.83 -2.23
C LEU A 125 9.47 -7.00 -2.30
N THR A 126 9.70 -8.03 -1.47
CA THR A 126 8.80 -9.20 -1.39
C THR A 126 7.38 -8.79 -0.99
N SER A 127 7.25 -7.90 0.00
CA SER A 127 5.94 -7.44 0.49
C SER A 127 5.16 -6.61 -0.52
N ARG A 128 5.83 -6.05 -1.54
CA ARG A 128 5.22 -5.31 -2.64
C ARG A 128 5.02 -6.16 -3.90
N GLY A 129 5.33 -7.47 -3.85
CA GLY A 129 5.09 -8.42 -4.93
C GLY A 129 6.14 -8.43 -6.04
N PHE A 130 7.33 -7.86 -5.86
CA PHE A 130 8.40 -7.96 -6.85
C PHE A 130 8.91 -9.40 -6.99
N ASP A 131 9.23 -9.82 -8.22
CA ASP A 131 9.83 -11.13 -8.51
C ASP A 131 11.35 -11.15 -8.34
N GLY A 132 12.00 -9.98 -8.40
CA GLY A 132 13.45 -9.88 -8.26
C GLY A 132 14.01 -8.52 -8.63
N VAL A 133 15.33 -8.49 -8.76
CA VAL A 133 16.10 -7.26 -9.01
C VAL A 133 17.10 -7.42 -10.16
N LEU A 134 17.33 -6.34 -10.89
CA LEU A 134 18.44 -6.17 -11.83
C LEU A 134 19.50 -5.35 -11.14
N ILE A 135 20.64 -5.98 -10.81
CA ILE A 135 21.69 -5.33 -10.04
C ILE A 135 22.57 -4.54 -10.99
N ASP A 136 22.64 -3.23 -10.81
CA ASP A 136 23.58 -2.36 -11.53
C ASP A 136 25.01 -2.62 -11.01
N TRP A 137 25.77 -3.40 -11.78
CA TRP A 137 27.03 -3.99 -11.32
C TRP A 137 28.25 -3.41 -12.04
N TYR A 138 29.09 -2.73 -11.28
CA TYR A 138 30.28 -2.04 -11.77
C TYR A 138 31.52 -2.94 -11.93
N GLY A 139 31.40 -4.23 -11.64
CA GLY A 139 32.45 -5.19 -11.95
C GLY A 139 33.38 -5.52 -10.78
N PRO A 140 34.48 -6.25 -11.09
CA PRO A 140 35.38 -6.81 -10.10
C PRO A 140 36.07 -5.77 -9.23
N GLY A 141 36.02 -5.94 -7.89
CA GLY A 141 36.75 -5.10 -6.94
C GLY A 141 36.10 -3.75 -6.66
N SER A 142 34.93 -3.48 -7.23
CA SER A 142 34.15 -2.28 -6.92
C SER A 142 33.49 -2.36 -5.53
N PHE A 143 33.03 -1.22 -5.01
CA PHE A 143 32.19 -1.21 -3.82
C PHE A 143 30.87 -1.95 -4.05
N GLU A 144 30.31 -1.79 -5.23
CA GLU A 144 29.06 -2.40 -5.70
C GLU A 144 29.17 -3.93 -5.74
N GLU A 145 30.36 -4.48 -6.01
CA GLU A 145 30.59 -5.93 -5.90
C GLU A 145 30.38 -6.42 -4.47
N GLY A 146 30.94 -5.72 -3.49
CA GLY A 146 30.78 -6.09 -2.08
C GLY A 146 29.30 -6.08 -1.64
N ALA A 147 28.56 -5.07 -2.06
CA ALA A 147 27.11 -4.97 -1.83
C ALA A 147 26.34 -6.10 -2.56
N THR A 148 26.71 -6.40 -3.80
CA THR A 148 26.10 -7.47 -4.61
C THR A 148 26.32 -8.85 -3.98
N GLU A 149 27.49 -9.14 -3.40
CA GLU A 149 27.77 -10.39 -2.69
C GLU A 149 26.88 -10.58 -1.46
N ILE A 150 26.65 -9.49 -0.70
CA ILE A 150 25.73 -9.50 0.45
C ILE A 150 24.31 -9.78 -0.02
N LEU A 151 23.84 -9.04 -1.01
CA LEU A 151 22.50 -9.21 -1.58
C LEU A 151 22.28 -10.62 -2.11
N LYS A 152 23.21 -11.14 -2.95
CA LYS A 152 23.17 -12.51 -3.46
C LYS A 152 23.06 -13.55 -2.35
N THR A 153 23.91 -13.43 -1.32
CA THR A 153 23.92 -14.37 -0.20
C THR A 153 22.58 -14.43 0.51
N GLN A 154 21.96 -13.27 0.73
CA GLN A 154 20.66 -13.20 1.39
C GLN A 154 19.52 -13.69 0.50
N LEU A 155 19.54 -13.40 -0.80
CA LEU A 155 18.57 -13.91 -1.75
C LEU A 155 18.62 -15.45 -1.85
N GLU A 156 19.81 -16.04 -1.82
CA GLU A 156 19.98 -17.50 -1.76
C GLU A 156 19.39 -18.11 -0.49
N GLN A 157 19.55 -17.44 0.65
CA GLN A 157 19.02 -17.90 1.93
C GLN A 157 17.51 -17.79 2.04
N GLN A 158 16.95 -16.69 1.57
CA GLN A 158 15.50 -16.41 1.68
C GLN A 158 14.69 -17.06 0.55
N ASN A 159 15.28 -17.26 -0.62
CA ASN A 159 14.71 -17.91 -1.82
C ASN A 159 13.34 -17.36 -2.27
N ASN A 160 13.07 -16.10 -2.02
CA ASN A 160 11.80 -15.43 -2.33
C ASN A 160 11.90 -14.46 -3.51
N LEU A 161 13.09 -13.95 -3.81
CA LEU A 161 13.37 -13.08 -4.94
C LEU A 161 14.52 -13.63 -5.79
N LYS A 162 14.59 -13.17 -7.02
CA LYS A 162 15.66 -13.52 -7.97
C LYS A 162 16.47 -12.29 -8.33
N PHE A 163 17.68 -12.49 -8.91
CA PHE A 163 18.48 -11.39 -9.43
C PHE A 163 19.08 -11.71 -10.79
N ALA A 164 19.34 -10.66 -11.57
CA ALA A 164 20.24 -10.71 -12.71
C ALA A 164 21.29 -9.61 -12.58
N LEU A 165 22.50 -9.85 -13.09
CA LEU A 165 23.49 -8.78 -13.23
C LEU A 165 23.12 -7.91 -14.43
N MET A 166 23.09 -6.60 -14.22
CA MET A 166 23.10 -5.57 -15.25
C MET A 166 24.52 -4.98 -15.23
N ILE A 167 25.36 -5.38 -16.18
CA ILE A 167 26.75 -4.96 -16.20
C ILE A 167 26.81 -3.52 -16.70
N ASP A 168 27.22 -2.60 -15.82
CA ASP A 168 27.38 -1.19 -16.18
C ASP A 168 28.63 -0.95 -17.01
N GLN A 169 28.62 0.10 -17.84
CA GLN A 169 29.80 0.54 -18.59
C GLN A 169 31.01 0.84 -17.69
N GLY A 170 30.80 1.23 -16.45
CA GLY A 170 31.85 1.44 -15.44
C GLY A 170 32.68 0.20 -15.17
N ALA A 171 32.10 -1.00 -15.32
CA ALA A 171 32.85 -2.25 -15.23
C ALA A 171 33.97 -2.34 -16.29
N ILE A 172 33.74 -1.82 -17.49
CA ILE A 172 34.77 -1.74 -18.52
C ILE A 172 35.74 -0.60 -18.20
N GLN A 173 35.20 0.57 -17.89
CA GLN A 173 35.95 1.82 -17.76
C GLN A 173 36.92 1.81 -16.58
N TRP A 174 36.50 1.27 -15.44
CA TRP A 174 37.24 1.44 -14.17
C TRP A 174 37.78 0.13 -13.58
N PHE A 175 37.15 -1.00 -13.89
CA PHE A 175 37.39 -2.27 -13.22
C PHE A 175 37.77 -3.40 -14.18
N SER A 176 38.31 -3.09 -15.36
CA SER A 176 38.76 -4.08 -16.33
C SER A 176 40.17 -3.81 -16.84
N CYS A 177 40.63 -4.63 -17.79
CA CYS A 177 41.92 -4.42 -18.47
C CYS A 177 41.89 -3.30 -19.53
N TYR A 178 40.71 -2.74 -19.84
CA TYR A 178 40.59 -1.67 -20.84
C TYR A 178 41.21 -0.36 -20.33
N PRO A 179 41.94 0.45 -21.13
CA PRO A 179 42.19 0.27 -22.58
C PRO A 179 43.42 -0.62 -22.91
N GLY A 180 44.02 -1.29 -21.94
CA GLY A 180 45.15 -2.19 -22.16
C GLY A 180 44.80 -3.48 -22.92
N CYS A 181 43.50 -3.77 -23.06
CA CYS A 181 42.94 -4.84 -23.90
C CYS A 181 41.78 -4.31 -24.72
N SER A 182 41.23 -5.10 -25.64
CA SER A 182 40.00 -4.73 -26.34
C SER A 182 38.78 -4.74 -25.38
N ALA A 183 37.76 -3.92 -25.64
CA ALA A 183 36.52 -3.93 -24.88
C ALA A 183 35.86 -5.33 -24.90
N THR A 184 35.95 -6.08 -25.99
CA THR A 184 35.48 -7.47 -26.06
C THR A 184 36.21 -8.37 -25.06
N GLN A 185 37.55 -8.25 -24.95
CA GLN A 185 38.33 -9.02 -23.99
C GLN A 185 37.99 -8.60 -22.55
N ALA A 186 37.79 -7.31 -22.30
CA ALA A 186 37.36 -6.80 -21.02
C ALA A 186 36.03 -7.47 -20.55
N VAL A 187 35.02 -7.50 -21.41
CA VAL A 187 33.72 -8.15 -21.13
C VAL A 187 33.89 -9.66 -20.88
N LEU A 188 34.72 -10.35 -21.69
CA LEU A 188 35.01 -11.77 -21.45
C LEU A 188 35.63 -12.02 -20.08
N ASN A 189 36.55 -11.15 -19.65
CA ASN A 189 37.18 -11.25 -18.33
C ASN A 189 36.20 -10.97 -17.20
N ILE A 190 35.31 -9.97 -17.36
CA ILE A 190 34.23 -9.63 -16.43
C ILE A 190 33.29 -10.83 -16.25
N ILE A 191 32.86 -11.46 -17.34
CA ILE A 191 32.00 -12.66 -17.31
C ILE A 191 32.72 -13.83 -16.62
N SER A 192 34.03 -14.03 -16.93
CA SER A 192 34.82 -15.08 -16.28
C SER A 192 34.89 -14.86 -14.78
N TYR A 193 35.09 -13.62 -14.35
CA TYR A 193 35.08 -13.25 -12.94
C TYR A 193 33.73 -13.51 -12.28
N ALA A 194 32.64 -13.09 -12.92
CA ALA A 194 31.28 -13.33 -12.42
C ALA A 194 30.99 -14.83 -12.21
N ARG A 195 31.54 -15.71 -13.08
CA ARG A 195 31.49 -17.17 -12.92
C ARG A 195 32.27 -17.64 -11.69
N GLN A 196 33.48 -17.11 -11.47
CA GLN A 196 34.31 -17.46 -10.30
C GLN A 196 33.61 -17.07 -8.99
N LYS A 197 32.81 -16.00 -9.01
CA LYS A 197 32.00 -15.53 -7.87
C LYS A 197 30.65 -16.26 -7.73
N ASN A 198 30.39 -17.25 -8.57
CA ASN A 198 29.16 -18.04 -8.56
C ASN A 198 27.87 -17.21 -8.79
N TYR A 199 27.95 -16.06 -9.44
CA TYR A 199 26.74 -15.29 -9.75
C TYR A 199 25.80 -16.08 -10.67
N PHE A 200 26.34 -16.73 -11.70
CA PHE A 200 25.55 -17.47 -12.68
C PHE A 200 25.12 -18.88 -12.21
N SER A 201 25.81 -19.45 -11.24
CA SER A 201 25.42 -20.71 -10.62
C SER A 201 24.52 -20.54 -9.39
N SER A 202 24.25 -19.31 -8.97
CA SER A 202 23.38 -19.00 -7.84
C SER A 202 21.98 -19.57 -8.04
N SER A 203 21.39 -20.11 -6.97
CA SER A 203 20.00 -20.54 -6.93
C SER A 203 19.01 -19.38 -7.09
N ALA A 204 19.47 -18.16 -6.78
CA ALA A 204 18.70 -16.93 -6.92
C ALA A 204 18.87 -16.25 -8.29
N ALA A 205 19.75 -16.75 -9.19
CA ALA A 205 19.92 -16.15 -10.51
C ALA A 205 18.65 -16.29 -11.37
N ILE A 206 18.27 -15.21 -12.08
CA ILE A 206 17.17 -15.23 -13.04
C ILE A 206 17.56 -16.13 -14.22
N ARG A 207 16.62 -17.02 -14.58
CA ARG A 207 16.75 -17.89 -15.74
C ARG A 207 15.53 -17.75 -16.63
N ASN A 208 15.77 -17.84 -17.93
CA ASN A 208 14.70 -17.91 -18.92
C ASN A 208 14.02 -19.30 -18.93
N SER A 209 13.04 -19.48 -19.80
CA SER A 209 12.31 -20.75 -19.97
C SER A 209 13.19 -21.93 -20.34
N ASP A 210 14.34 -21.68 -20.97
CA ASP A 210 15.31 -22.71 -21.41
C ASP A 210 16.36 -23.02 -20.32
N GLY A 211 16.21 -22.42 -19.13
CA GLY A 211 17.13 -22.59 -17.99
C GLY A 211 18.43 -21.81 -18.11
N LYS A 212 18.61 -21.00 -19.15
CA LYS A 212 19.79 -20.16 -19.32
C LYS A 212 19.75 -18.94 -18.42
N ILE A 213 20.91 -18.47 -17.99
CA ILE A 213 21.06 -17.28 -17.16
C ILE A 213 20.73 -16.03 -17.96
N VAL A 214 19.84 -15.21 -17.41
CA VAL A 214 19.57 -13.87 -17.94
C VAL A 214 20.58 -12.89 -17.40
N ILE A 215 21.12 -12.07 -18.28
CA ILE A 215 22.08 -11.00 -17.99
C ILE A 215 21.74 -9.78 -18.84
N SER A 216 22.00 -8.59 -18.32
CA SER A 216 21.80 -7.36 -19.05
C SER A 216 23.05 -6.47 -19.01
N GLN A 217 23.03 -5.36 -19.74
CA GLN A 217 24.09 -4.38 -19.75
C GLN A 217 23.50 -2.96 -19.74
N PHE A 218 24.22 -1.99 -19.23
CA PHE A 218 23.85 -0.59 -19.20
C PHE A 218 25.00 0.28 -19.73
N GLY A 219 24.70 1.12 -20.73
CA GLY A 219 25.65 2.08 -21.32
C GLY A 219 26.82 1.48 -22.11
N MET A 220 26.85 0.16 -22.34
CA MET A 220 27.98 -0.50 -23.02
C MET A 220 28.05 -0.23 -24.53
N GLU A 221 27.04 0.40 -25.12
CA GLU A 221 27.02 0.81 -26.53
C GLU A 221 28.13 1.82 -26.85
N ALA A 222 28.64 2.51 -25.85
CA ALA A 222 29.79 3.41 -25.99
C ALA A 222 31.09 2.71 -26.41
N TYR A 223 31.16 1.37 -26.31
CA TYR A 223 32.35 0.59 -26.56
C TYR A 223 32.22 -0.30 -27.79
N ASN A 224 33.33 -0.47 -28.53
CA ASN A 224 33.37 -1.38 -29.68
C ASN A 224 33.54 -2.84 -29.20
N ILE A 225 32.42 -3.47 -28.85
CA ILE A 225 32.35 -4.85 -28.33
C ILE A 225 31.86 -5.78 -29.46
N ASN A 226 32.58 -6.86 -29.70
CA ASN A 226 32.11 -7.92 -30.57
C ASN A 226 31.15 -8.85 -29.80
N TRP A 227 29.89 -8.49 -29.75
CA TRP A 227 28.84 -9.23 -29.04
C TRP A 227 28.63 -10.65 -29.58
N THR A 228 28.87 -10.89 -30.89
CA THR A 228 28.83 -12.23 -31.45
C THR A 228 29.89 -13.13 -30.82
N THR A 229 31.10 -12.60 -30.59
CA THR A 229 32.16 -13.31 -29.88
C THR A 229 31.76 -13.59 -28.45
N ILE A 230 31.19 -12.60 -27.75
CA ILE A 230 30.70 -12.78 -26.36
C ILE A 230 29.67 -13.91 -26.29
N LYS A 231 28.65 -13.88 -27.14
CA LYS A 231 27.58 -14.89 -27.20
C LYS A 231 28.13 -16.29 -27.50
N ASN A 232 29.02 -16.41 -28.48
CA ASN A 232 29.56 -17.71 -28.88
C ASN A 232 30.44 -18.35 -27.81
N ASN A 233 31.10 -17.55 -26.96
CA ASN A 233 31.90 -18.03 -25.84
C ASN A 233 31.09 -18.31 -24.56
N ASN A 234 29.81 -17.86 -24.50
CA ASN A 234 28.96 -17.94 -23.32
C ASN A 234 27.54 -18.34 -23.70
N THR A 235 27.37 -19.56 -24.23
CA THR A 235 26.10 -20.05 -24.79
C THR A 235 25.03 -20.34 -23.75
N ASP A 236 25.41 -20.37 -22.47
CA ASP A 236 24.54 -20.51 -21.30
C ASP A 236 24.01 -19.17 -20.78
N LEU A 237 24.50 -18.04 -21.31
CA LEU A 237 24.02 -16.71 -21.00
C LEU A 237 23.07 -16.21 -22.09
N GLU A 238 21.99 -15.56 -21.66
CA GLU A 238 21.04 -14.88 -22.54
C GLU A 238 21.01 -13.39 -22.20
N TRP A 239 21.28 -12.59 -23.23
CA TRP A 239 21.42 -11.15 -23.08
C TRP A 239 20.13 -10.43 -23.41
N VAL A 240 19.65 -9.61 -22.48
CA VAL A 240 18.58 -8.63 -22.70
C VAL A 240 19.21 -7.24 -22.70
N PHE A 241 19.17 -6.52 -23.81
CA PHE A 241 19.85 -5.25 -23.98
C PHE A 241 18.92 -4.07 -23.83
N GLU A 242 19.48 -2.95 -23.44
CA GLU A 242 18.77 -1.69 -23.34
C GLU A 242 18.23 -1.23 -24.71
N ASN A 243 17.11 -0.52 -24.66
CA ASN A 243 16.49 0.18 -25.79
C ASN A 243 15.91 -0.69 -26.93
N ALA A 244 14.89 -0.13 -27.58
CA ALA A 244 14.13 -0.80 -28.64
C ALA A 244 14.97 -1.23 -29.85
N GLY A 245 16.07 -0.53 -30.15
CA GLY A 245 17.01 -0.91 -31.22
C GLY A 245 17.59 -2.30 -31.04
N SER A 246 17.66 -2.79 -29.82
CA SER A 246 18.23 -4.09 -29.48
C SER A 246 17.39 -5.28 -29.90
N PHE A 247 16.12 -5.10 -30.20
CA PHE A 247 15.28 -6.16 -30.78
C PHE A 247 15.80 -6.67 -32.13
N GLY A 248 16.45 -5.81 -32.91
CA GLY A 248 17.04 -6.17 -34.19
C GLY A 248 18.35 -6.95 -34.08
N ASN A 249 18.97 -7.03 -32.93
CA ASN A 249 20.29 -7.64 -32.77
C ASN A 249 20.23 -9.18 -32.71
N GLY A 250 21.12 -9.84 -33.47
CA GLY A 250 21.20 -11.32 -33.52
C GLY A 250 21.83 -11.95 -32.27
N TYR A 251 22.50 -11.18 -31.45
CA TYR A 251 23.19 -11.65 -30.22
C TYR A 251 22.37 -11.45 -28.95
N THR A 252 21.19 -10.85 -29.01
CA THR A 252 20.29 -10.68 -27.86
C THR A 252 19.07 -11.58 -27.98
N VAL A 253 18.53 -12.01 -26.84
CA VAL A 253 17.22 -12.70 -26.81
C VAL A 253 16.08 -11.72 -26.81
N GLY A 254 16.31 -10.48 -26.36
CA GLY A 254 15.31 -9.44 -26.27
C GLY A 254 15.88 -8.08 -25.91
N ALA A 255 15.00 -7.18 -25.55
CA ALA A 255 15.35 -5.84 -25.09
C ALA A 255 14.57 -5.45 -23.85
N TYR A 256 15.18 -4.59 -23.02
CA TYR A 256 14.50 -3.93 -21.92
C TYR A 256 14.35 -2.42 -22.19
N GLY A 257 13.23 -1.87 -21.73
CA GLY A 257 12.99 -0.44 -21.71
C GLY A 257 13.64 0.22 -20.49
N TRP A 258 14.07 1.46 -20.65
CA TRP A 258 14.49 2.35 -19.58
C TRP A 258 13.51 3.52 -19.49
N LEU A 259 14.03 4.72 -19.41
CA LEU A 259 13.33 5.99 -19.57
C LEU A 259 14.22 6.93 -20.38
N SER A 260 13.66 8.00 -20.93
CA SER A 260 14.42 8.95 -21.74
C SER A 260 14.07 10.39 -21.40
N PRO A 261 14.67 10.97 -20.37
CA PRO A 261 14.49 12.40 -20.06
C PRO A 261 15.22 13.21 -21.13
N LYS A 262 14.48 14.09 -21.82
CA LYS A 262 15.02 14.81 -22.99
C LYS A 262 15.42 16.25 -22.70
N ASN A 263 14.78 16.90 -21.74
CA ASN A 263 14.93 18.33 -21.48
C ASN A 263 14.68 18.67 -20.00
N PRO A 264 15.30 19.69 -19.41
CA PRO A 264 15.12 20.02 -18.00
C PRO A 264 13.71 20.49 -17.59
N GLN A 265 12.76 20.61 -18.51
CA GLN A 265 11.41 21.14 -18.23
C GLN A 265 10.29 20.25 -18.78
N GLN A 266 10.40 18.94 -18.63
CA GLN A 266 9.37 18.01 -19.08
C GLN A 266 8.29 17.78 -18.00
N ASP A 267 7.03 17.68 -18.43
CA ASP A 267 5.86 17.53 -17.55
C ASP A 267 5.52 16.08 -17.19
N GLY A 268 6.22 15.12 -17.48
CA GLY A 268 5.94 13.70 -17.20
C GLY A 268 5.34 12.94 -18.39
N TYR A 269 4.65 13.62 -19.30
CA TYR A 269 4.05 12.94 -20.47
C TYR A 269 5.08 12.62 -21.55
N GLU A 270 6.12 13.39 -21.65
CA GLU A 270 7.14 13.23 -22.71
C GLU A 270 7.96 11.95 -22.57
N GLY A 271 8.08 11.39 -21.35
CA GLY A 271 8.68 10.08 -21.13
C GLY A 271 7.85 8.92 -21.68
N LEU A 272 6.53 9.09 -21.79
CA LEU A 272 5.63 8.04 -22.29
C LEU A 272 5.87 7.73 -23.77
N ASP A 273 6.28 8.70 -24.56
CA ASP A 273 6.63 8.49 -25.98
C ASP A 273 7.72 7.43 -26.13
N TYR A 274 8.70 7.42 -25.22
CA TYR A 274 9.75 6.41 -25.22
C TYR A 274 9.17 5.01 -24.97
N THR A 275 8.36 4.85 -23.92
CA THR A 275 7.76 3.56 -23.58
C THR A 275 6.81 3.07 -24.67
N GLN A 276 5.98 3.95 -25.22
CA GLN A 276 5.07 3.60 -26.32
C GLN A 276 5.82 3.19 -27.58
N ASN A 277 6.90 3.91 -27.93
CA ASN A 277 7.74 3.55 -29.07
C ASN A 277 8.48 2.23 -28.85
N PHE A 278 8.99 1.98 -27.64
CA PHE A 278 9.62 0.72 -27.26
C PHE A 278 8.65 -0.45 -27.48
N LEU A 279 7.43 -0.37 -26.93
CA LEU A 279 6.40 -1.40 -27.06
C LEU A 279 5.93 -1.58 -28.51
N ARG A 280 5.82 -0.50 -29.27
CA ARG A 280 5.50 -0.55 -30.72
C ARG A 280 6.57 -1.30 -31.51
N ILE A 281 7.84 -1.12 -31.20
CA ILE A 281 8.94 -1.85 -31.87
C ILE A 281 8.94 -3.31 -31.37
N ALA A 282 8.74 -3.56 -30.09
CA ALA A 282 8.63 -4.91 -29.54
C ALA A 282 7.56 -5.75 -30.28
N SER A 283 6.41 -5.15 -30.62
CA SER A 283 5.35 -5.83 -31.38
C SER A 283 5.79 -6.30 -32.80
N GLN A 284 6.83 -5.72 -33.36
CA GLN A 284 7.42 -6.12 -34.62
C GLN A 284 8.42 -7.28 -34.50
N HIS A 285 8.77 -7.65 -33.23
CA HIS A 285 9.72 -8.70 -32.92
C HIS A 285 9.12 -9.74 -31.93
N PRO A 286 8.00 -10.40 -32.25
CA PRO A 286 7.25 -11.23 -31.29
C PRO A 286 8.01 -12.46 -30.79
N ALA A 287 9.10 -12.85 -31.45
CA ALA A 287 9.97 -13.95 -31.02
C ALA A 287 11.03 -13.52 -29.98
N LYS A 288 11.18 -12.22 -29.76
CA LYS A 288 12.12 -11.67 -28.79
C LYS A 288 11.47 -11.46 -27.44
N GLU A 289 12.25 -11.59 -26.37
CA GLU A 289 11.80 -11.21 -25.04
C GLU A 289 11.59 -9.70 -24.96
N ASN A 290 10.46 -9.32 -24.39
CA ASN A 290 10.08 -7.92 -24.20
C ASN A 290 10.00 -7.63 -22.70
N TRP A 291 10.90 -6.77 -22.23
CA TRP A 291 10.91 -6.26 -20.86
C TRP A 291 10.56 -4.77 -20.89
N ALA A 292 9.29 -4.45 -20.76
CA ALA A 292 8.82 -3.06 -20.72
C ALA A 292 9.36 -2.34 -19.48
N SER A 293 9.29 -1.01 -19.46
CA SER A 293 9.65 -0.21 -18.28
C SER A 293 8.45 0.53 -17.70
N ALA A 294 8.47 0.70 -16.38
CA ALA A 294 7.58 1.59 -15.64
C ALA A 294 8.40 2.43 -14.66
N TRP A 295 7.99 3.68 -14.46
CA TRP A 295 8.77 4.65 -13.68
C TRP A 295 7.85 5.76 -13.12
N LYS A 296 8.25 6.36 -11.99
CA LYS A 296 7.45 7.41 -11.31
C LYS A 296 7.71 8.81 -11.81
N GLY A 297 8.87 9.05 -12.38
CA GLY A 297 9.43 10.32 -12.79
C GLY A 297 10.94 10.23 -12.86
N PHE A 298 11.62 11.36 -13.07
CA PHE A 298 13.08 11.43 -13.16
C PHE A 298 13.57 12.82 -12.77
N ASN A 299 14.67 12.91 -12.04
CA ASN A 299 15.35 14.17 -11.78
C ASN A 299 16.80 13.91 -11.35
N ASP A 300 17.75 14.19 -12.23
CA ASP A 300 19.16 13.98 -11.95
C ASP A 300 19.92 15.24 -11.49
N VAL A 301 19.22 16.29 -11.10
CA VAL A 301 19.85 17.56 -10.72
C VAL A 301 20.89 17.43 -9.60
N VAL A 302 20.75 16.45 -8.73
CA VAL A 302 21.71 16.19 -7.63
C VAL A 302 22.86 15.27 -8.05
N ALA A 303 22.76 14.61 -9.19
CA ALA A 303 23.79 13.74 -9.71
C ALA A 303 24.98 14.55 -10.26
N ASN A 304 26.19 14.15 -9.91
CA ASN A 304 27.40 14.89 -10.33
C ASN A 304 27.74 14.74 -11.84
N TRP A 305 27.09 13.80 -12.50
CA TRP A 305 27.19 13.59 -13.97
C TRP A 305 26.09 14.28 -14.78
N ALA A 306 25.10 14.87 -14.10
CA ALA A 306 24.00 15.51 -14.78
C ALA A 306 24.43 16.75 -15.57
N PRO A 307 23.76 17.06 -16.69
CA PRO A 307 24.00 18.32 -17.38
C PRO A 307 23.60 19.51 -16.48
N PRO A 308 24.15 20.71 -16.71
CA PRO A 308 23.75 21.89 -15.95
C PRO A 308 22.22 22.09 -15.95
N GLY A 309 21.64 22.15 -14.75
CA GLY A 309 20.20 22.26 -14.54
C GLY A 309 19.45 20.91 -14.48
N GLY A 310 20.17 19.80 -14.65
CA GLY A 310 19.58 18.46 -14.61
C GLY A 310 18.63 18.15 -15.78
N ARG A 311 18.15 16.92 -15.81
CA ARG A 311 17.05 16.45 -16.68
C ARG A 311 15.88 16.09 -15.79
N HIS A 312 14.66 16.24 -16.28
CA HIS A 312 13.49 16.16 -15.43
C HIS A 312 12.27 15.54 -16.13
N ILE A 313 11.58 14.63 -15.44
CA ILE A 313 10.22 14.15 -15.74
C ILE A 313 9.43 14.21 -14.43
N GLN A 314 8.39 15.04 -14.37
CA GLN A 314 7.62 15.27 -13.15
C GLN A 314 6.83 14.04 -12.71
N GLN A 315 6.71 13.84 -11.40
CA GLN A 315 5.91 12.74 -10.82
C GLN A 315 4.40 12.99 -10.91
N LEU A 316 3.96 14.26 -10.95
CA LEU A 316 2.55 14.67 -11.03
C LEU A 316 1.66 14.00 -9.97
N CYS A 317 2.11 14.02 -8.70
CA CYS A 317 1.40 13.38 -7.59
C CYS A 317 1.08 11.89 -7.83
N GLY A 318 2.05 11.17 -8.38
CA GLY A 318 1.92 9.74 -8.70
C GLY A 318 1.21 9.44 -10.02
N LYS A 319 0.74 10.46 -10.75
CA LYS A 319 0.08 10.24 -12.03
C LYS A 319 1.03 9.66 -13.08
N THR A 320 2.26 10.17 -13.15
CA THR A 320 3.29 9.67 -14.07
C THR A 320 3.57 8.18 -13.86
N TRP A 321 3.58 7.71 -12.60
CA TRP A 321 3.66 6.29 -12.29
C TRP A 321 2.53 5.49 -12.92
N LEU A 322 1.28 5.92 -12.73
CA LEU A 322 0.11 5.23 -13.27
C LEU A 322 0.06 5.28 -14.79
N ASP A 323 0.46 6.39 -15.39
CA ASP A 323 0.49 6.55 -16.85
C ASP A 323 1.55 5.64 -17.50
N SER A 324 2.73 5.47 -16.85
CA SER A 324 3.76 4.53 -17.34
C SER A 324 3.25 3.08 -17.30
N TRP A 325 2.57 2.68 -16.23
CA TRP A 325 1.90 1.37 -16.17
C TRP A 325 0.73 1.26 -17.14
N GLY A 326 -0.02 2.34 -17.37
CA GLY A 326 -1.11 2.38 -18.34
C GLY A 326 -0.64 2.07 -19.75
N ALA A 327 0.56 2.56 -20.14
CA ALA A 327 1.19 2.20 -21.41
C ALA A 327 1.52 0.70 -21.49
N VAL A 328 2.01 0.11 -20.40
CA VAL A 328 2.28 -1.33 -20.29
C VAL A 328 0.98 -2.14 -20.37
N GLN A 329 -0.05 -1.77 -19.61
CA GLN A 329 -1.36 -2.44 -19.60
C GLN A 329 -2.02 -2.44 -20.98
N GLY A 330 -1.86 -1.37 -21.74
CA GLY A 330 -2.40 -1.23 -23.10
C GLY A 330 -1.69 -2.09 -24.15
N TYR A 331 -0.55 -2.71 -23.81
CA TYR A 331 0.20 -3.54 -24.73
C TYR A 331 -0.39 -4.95 -24.80
N THR A 332 -0.71 -5.40 -26.00
CA THR A 332 -1.35 -6.71 -26.26
C THR A 332 -0.39 -7.76 -26.81
N GLY A 333 0.87 -7.39 -27.06
CA GLY A 333 1.91 -8.33 -27.52
C GLY A 333 2.52 -9.16 -26.38
N ARG A 334 3.55 -9.93 -26.70
CA ARG A 334 4.32 -10.68 -25.72
C ARG A 334 5.01 -9.73 -24.73
N LEU A 335 4.78 -9.94 -23.44
CA LEU A 335 5.40 -9.21 -22.35
C LEU A 335 5.97 -10.22 -21.36
N ASP A 336 7.29 -10.33 -21.31
CA ASP A 336 7.99 -11.30 -20.46
C ASP A 336 8.25 -10.72 -19.07
N ALA A 337 8.60 -9.42 -19.03
CA ALA A 337 8.80 -8.72 -17.77
C ALA A 337 8.45 -7.22 -17.88
N VAL A 338 8.28 -6.61 -16.72
CA VAL A 338 8.33 -5.16 -16.52
C VAL A 338 9.50 -4.85 -15.62
N GLN A 339 10.35 -3.95 -16.04
CA GLN A 339 11.43 -3.39 -15.24
C GLN A 339 10.98 -2.06 -14.66
N VAL A 340 10.91 -1.99 -13.34
CA VAL A 340 10.67 -0.72 -12.63
C VAL A 340 11.99 0.02 -12.49
N VAL A 341 12.03 1.23 -12.96
CA VAL A 341 13.17 2.15 -12.88
C VAL A 341 12.87 3.19 -11.81
N THR A 342 13.46 3.09 -10.60
CA THR A 342 14.35 2.11 -9.98
C THR A 342 13.86 1.77 -8.55
N TRP A 343 14.53 0.85 -7.85
CA TRP A 343 14.23 0.63 -6.42
C TRP A 343 14.61 1.84 -5.57
N HIS A 344 15.85 2.32 -5.70
CA HIS A 344 16.37 3.35 -4.79
C HIS A 344 17.43 4.26 -5.43
N ASP A 345 17.28 4.61 -6.72
CA ASP A 345 18.12 5.65 -7.31
C ASP A 345 17.61 7.03 -6.93
N TYR A 346 18.13 7.54 -5.81
CA TYR A 346 17.83 8.87 -5.28
C TYR A 346 18.59 9.99 -6.01
N GLU A 347 19.62 9.66 -6.79
CA GLU A 347 20.34 10.65 -7.60
C GLU A 347 19.61 10.99 -8.90
N GLU A 348 18.89 10.00 -9.45
CA GLU A 348 18.05 10.19 -10.62
C GLU A 348 16.57 10.44 -10.27
N GLY A 349 16.21 10.46 -8.98
CA GLY A 349 14.85 10.70 -8.52
C GLY A 349 13.85 9.66 -9.01
N THR A 350 14.33 8.46 -9.35
CA THR A 350 13.50 7.35 -9.87
C THR A 350 13.11 6.34 -8.80
N GLU A 351 13.60 6.50 -7.59
CA GLU A 351 13.41 5.57 -6.48
C GLU A 351 11.93 5.39 -6.11
N ILE A 352 11.53 4.14 -5.85
CA ILE A 352 10.20 3.81 -5.31
C ILE A 352 10.26 3.26 -3.88
N GLN A 353 11.47 3.09 -3.33
CA GLN A 353 11.67 2.55 -1.98
C GLN A 353 10.95 3.39 -0.92
N SER A 354 11.12 4.70 -0.96
CA SER A 354 10.50 5.64 -0.03
C SER A 354 9.02 5.91 -0.29
N GLY A 355 8.49 5.36 -1.39
CA GLY A 355 7.11 5.54 -1.84
C GLY A 355 6.93 6.75 -2.76
N ILE A 356 5.84 6.71 -3.51
CA ILE A 356 5.46 7.74 -4.48
C ILE A 356 4.43 8.64 -3.82
N ASP A 357 4.73 9.93 -3.69
CA ASP A 357 3.80 10.90 -3.12
C ASP A 357 2.62 11.13 -4.08
N ASN A 358 1.42 10.94 -3.55
CA ASN A 358 0.17 11.19 -4.26
C ASN A 358 -0.48 12.52 -3.87
N CYS A 359 0.18 13.35 -3.05
CA CYS A 359 -0.27 14.67 -2.62
C CYS A 359 -1.65 14.66 -1.94
N LEU A 360 -2.11 13.53 -1.42
CA LEU A 360 -3.46 13.41 -0.88
C LEU A 360 -3.52 13.83 0.59
N ALA A 361 -4.60 14.53 0.92
CA ALA A 361 -5.06 14.73 2.28
C ALA A 361 -6.38 13.98 2.48
N VAL A 362 -6.43 13.09 3.47
CA VAL A 362 -7.64 12.38 3.86
C VAL A 362 -8.35 13.19 4.96
N THR A 363 -9.63 13.40 4.83
CA THR A 363 -10.46 13.95 5.92
C THR A 363 -11.38 12.87 6.46
N ALA A 364 -11.64 12.88 7.78
CA ALA A 364 -12.62 12.01 8.42
C ALA A 364 -13.40 12.79 9.47
N THR A 365 -14.71 12.55 9.53
CA THR A 365 -15.63 13.16 10.49
C THR A 365 -16.66 12.15 10.94
N VAL A 366 -17.16 12.30 12.17
CA VAL A 366 -18.27 11.49 12.70
C VAL A 366 -19.49 12.36 12.91
N SER A 367 -20.63 11.92 12.39
CA SER A 367 -21.94 12.54 12.61
C SER A 367 -22.92 11.47 13.11
N GLY A 368 -23.32 11.58 14.38
CA GLY A 368 -24.08 10.51 15.06
C GLY A 368 -23.26 9.23 15.12
N SER A 369 -23.76 8.16 14.50
CA SER A 369 -23.02 6.89 14.35
C SER A 369 -22.29 6.75 13.01
N THR A 370 -22.36 7.73 12.12
CA THR A 370 -21.80 7.62 10.78
C THR A 370 -20.41 8.26 10.72
N LEU A 371 -19.39 7.47 10.44
CA LEU A 371 -18.07 7.92 10.02
C LEU A 371 -18.16 8.28 8.53
N ASN A 372 -17.74 9.50 8.18
CA ASN A 372 -17.65 9.97 6.79
C ASN A 372 -16.20 10.37 6.51
N TRP A 373 -15.76 10.15 5.26
CA TRP A 373 -14.42 10.56 4.81
C TRP A 373 -14.43 11.07 3.39
N SER A 374 -13.39 11.80 3.03
CA SER A 374 -13.17 12.25 1.66
C SER A 374 -11.69 12.47 1.36
N VAL A 375 -11.35 12.35 0.09
CA VAL A 375 -10.08 12.73 -0.52
C VAL A 375 -10.35 13.57 -1.77
N PRO A 376 -9.42 14.43 -2.21
CA PRO A 376 -9.63 15.25 -3.40
C PRO A 376 -9.61 14.46 -4.71
N ASP A 377 -8.85 13.33 -4.76
CA ASP A 377 -8.71 12.46 -5.93
C ASP A 377 -8.43 11.03 -5.47
N GLU A 378 -9.12 10.06 -6.05
CA GLU A 378 -8.98 8.63 -5.75
C GLU A 378 -8.15 7.87 -6.79
N SER A 379 -7.65 8.52 -7.83
CA SER A 379 -7.00 7.85 -8.97
C SER A 379 -5.77 7.03 -8.57
N THR A 380 -5.04 7.47 -7.54
CA THR A 380 -3.86 6.81 -6.99
C THR A 380 -4.14 5.85 -5.84
N LEU A 381 -5.41 5.70 -5.46
CA LEU A 381 -5.82 4.82 -4.36
C LEU A 381 -6.23 3.44 -4.84
N ASP A 382 -5.98 2.45 -3.98
CA ASP A 382 -6.44 1.09 -4.12
C ASP A 382 -7.74 0.85 -3.32
N HIS A 383 -7.72 1.20 -2.03
CA HIS A 383 -8.86 1.05 -1.14
C HIS A 383 -8.73 1.96 0.10
N TYR A 384 -9.75 1.94 0.97
CA TYR A 384 -9.71 2.55 2.30
C TYR A 384 -9.75 1.48 3.38
N THR A 385 -9.07 1.71 4.51
CA THR A 385 -9.24 0.93 5.74
C THR A 385 -9.70 1.87 6.85
N ALA A 386 -10.82 1.56 7.49
CA ALA A 386 -11.27 2.30 8.66
C ALA A 386 -10.74 1.65 9.95
N TYR A 387 -10.40 2.47 10.92
CA TYR A 387 -9.89 2.03 12.23
C TYR A 387 -10.64 2.71 13.37
N ILE A 388 -10.71 2.01 14.51
CA ILE A 388 -11.19 2.55 15.77
C ILE A 388 -10.21 2.23 16.90
N SER A 389 -10.12 3.13 17.88
CA SER A 389 -9.30 2.97 19.08
C SER A 389 -10.02 3.50 20.30
N SER A 390 -9.88 2.82 21.43
CA SER A 390 -10.35 3.28 22.74
C SER A 390 -9.29 4.07 23.52
N ASP A 391 -8.01 3.99 23.14
CA ASP A 391 -6.87 4.63 23.81
C ASP A 391 -6.10 5.61 22.90
N GLY A 392 -6.48 5.71 21.63
CA GLY A 392 -5.82 6.55 20.62
C GLY A 392 -4.49 6.01 20.12
N GLN A 393 -4.05 4.83 20.58
CA GLN A 393 -2.75 4.23 20.22
C GLN A 393 -2.92 2.86 19.55
N ASN A 394 -3.75 2.00 20.12
CA ASN A 394 -4.00 0.67 19.55
C ASN A 394 -5.19 0.73 18.60
N LEU A 395 -4.96 0.48 17.32
CA LEU A 395 -5.99 0.53 16.29
C LEU A 395 -6.56 -0.85 15.99
N MET A 396 -7.88 -0.94 16.04
CA MET A 396 -8.64 -2.08 15.56
C MET A 396 -9.20 -1.75 14.17
N SER A 397 -8.93 -2.59 13.17
CA SER A 397 -9.52 -2.45 11.83
C SER A 397 -11.02 -2.75 11.88
N LEU A 398 -11.81 -1.90 11.23
CA LEU A 398 -13.25 -2.09 11.01
C LEU A 398 -13.56 -2.69 9.64
N GLY A 399 -12.57 -2.76 8.76
CA GLY A 399 -12.67 -3.35 7.43
C GLY A 399 -12.06 -2.47 6.35
N ASP A 400 -11.97 -3.08 5.15
CA ASP A 400 -11.51 -2.44 3.93
C ASP A 400 -12.69 -2.09 3.04
N PHE A 401 -12.60 -0.94 2.37
CA PHE A 401 -13.66 -0.36 1.57
C PHE A 401 -13.11 0.06 0.20
N TYR A 402 -13.81 -0.27 -0.87
CA TYR A 402 -13.41 0.12 -2.22
C TYR A 402 -13.38 1.65 -2.39
N VAL A 403 -12.56 2.13 -3.30
CA VAL A 403 -12.63 3.52 -3.78
C VAL A 403 -14.07 3.86 -4.22
N GLY A 404 -14.48 5.11 -3.97
CA GLY A 404 -15.89 5.53 -4.13
C GLY A 404 -16.75 5.33 -2.88
N THR A 405 -16.31 4.54 -1.88
CA THR A 405 -16.96 4.48 -0.57
C THR A 405 -16.50 5.64 0.28
N ASN A 406 -17.44 6.31 0.95
CA ASN A 406 -17.15 7.53 1.72
C ASN A 406 -17.83 7.57 3.09
N SER A 407 -18.46 6.47 3.53
CA SER A 407 -19.13 6.41 4.82
C SER A 407 -19.23 5.01 5.38
N LEU A 408 -19.32 4.91 6.73
CA LEU A 408 -19.47 3.68 7.49
C LEU A 408 -20.37 3.94 8.72
N ASP A 409 -21.40 3.10 8.91
CA ASP A 409 -22.21 3.13 10.14
C ASP A 409 -21.52 2.35 11.27
N LEU A 410 -20.97 3.07 12.23
CA LEU A 410 -20.27 2.51 13.39
C LEU A 410 -21.21 1.80 14.38
N SER A 411 -22.53 2.05 14.33
CA SER A 411 -23.49 1.43 15.25
C SER A 411 -23.61 -0.09 15.01
N THR A 412 -23.26 -0.54 13.82
CA THR A 412 -23.32 -1.97 13.44
C THR A 412 -22.31 -2.84 14.15
N PHE A 413 -21.28 -2.25 14.78
CA PHE A 413 -20.21 -2.98 15.45
C PHE A 413 -20.51 -3.29 16.93
N GLY A 414 -21.55 -2.70 17.52
CA GLY A 414 -21.97 -3.00 18.90
C GLY A 414 -21.00 -2.58 19.98
N PHE A 415 -20.24 -1.51 19.79
CA PHE A 415 -19.31 -0.99 20.79
C PHE A 415 -20.04 -0.57 22.07
N THR A 416 -19.37 -0.72 23.21
CA THR A 416 -19.89 -0.28 24.51
C THR A 416 -19.89 1.25 24.62
N PRO A 417 -20.72 1.84 25.50
CA PRO A 417 -20.65 3.27 25.77
C PRO A 417 -19.26 3.74 26.16
N GLY A 418 -18.82 4.84 25.56
CA GLY A 418 -17.47 5.38 25.75
C GLY A 418 -17.08 6.36 24.67
N ASN A 419 -15.86 6.88 24.76
CA ASN A 419 -15.25 7.73 23.75
C ASN A 419 -14.23 6.91 22.96
N TYR A 420 -14.33 6.98 21.65
CA TYR A 420 -13.45 6.31 20.73
C TYR A 420 -12.83 7.32 19.77
N THR A 421 -11.63 7.00 19.31
CA THR A 421 -10.98 7.70 18.21
C THR A 421 -11.07 6.85 16.96
N VAL A 422 -11.50 7.43 15.85
CA VAL A 422 -11.60 6.73 14.56
C VAL A 422 -10.71 7.41 13.52
N PHE A 423 -10.20 6.59 12.61
CA PHE A 423 -9.32 7.02 11.53
C PHE A 423 -9.72 6.32 10.24
N VAL A 424 -9.41 6.97 9.12
CA VAL A 424 -9.51 6.35 7.80
C VAL A 424 -8.14 6.43 7.13
N LYS A 425 -7.63 5.30 6.71
CA LYS A 425 -6.41 5.18 5.92
C LYS A 425 -6.79 5.01 4.45
N ALA A 426 -6.38 5.95 3.62
CA ALA A 426 -6.38 5.77 2.18
C ALA A 426 -5.13 4.98 1.79
N VAL A 427 -5.31 3.78 1.31
CA VAL A 427 -4.23 2.88 0.88
C VAL A 427 -3.93 3.17 -0.59
N GLY A 428 -2.69 3.51 -0.87
CA GLY A 428 -2.23 3.80 -2.24
C GLY A 428 -2.17 2.56 -3.11
N LYS A 429 -2.23 2.73 -4.42
CA LYS A 429 -1.84 1.71 -5.40
C LYS A 429 -0.39 1.26 -5.18
N PRO A 430 0.08 0.19 -5.80
CA PRO A 430 1.44 -0.32 -5.58
C PRO A 430 2.51 0.75 -5.55
N SER A 431 3.32 0.75 -4.50
CA SER A 431 4.41 1.68 -4.23
C SER A 431 4.02 3.15 -4.00
N VAL A 432 2.73 3.51 -4.04
CA VAL A 432 2.23 4.84 -3.67
C VAL A 432 2.11 4.96 -2.16
N LEU A 433 2.28 6.17 -1.61
CA LEU A 433 2.12 6.44 -0.18
C LEU A 433 0.67 6.21 0.29
N ASN A 434 0.54 5.65 1.47
CA ASN A 434 -0.73 5.60 2.19
C ASN A 434 -0.90 6.90 3.01
N ASN A 435 -2.12 7.36 3.12
CA ASN A 435 -2.45 8.57 3.87
C ASN A 435 -3.48 8.27 4.97
N MET A 436 -3.20 8.73 6.19
CA MET A 436 -4.12 8.58 7.32
C MET A 436 -4.85 9.89 7.58
N SER A 437 -6.14 9.83 7.84
CA SER A 437 -6.90 11.00 8.27
C SER A 437 -6.43 11.50 9.63
N PRO A 438 -6.67 12.77 9.98
CA PRO A 438 -6.72 13.20 11.37
C PRO A 438 -7.71 12.34 12.17
N ALA A 439 -7.50 12.31 13.49
CA ALA A 439 -8.39 11.63 14.43
C ALA A 439 -9.79 12.27 14.41
N ALA A 440 -10.84 11.47 14.30
CA ALA A 440 -12.21 11.88 14.55
C ALA A 440 -12.76 11.20 15.80
N THR A 441 -13.60 11.88 16.57
CA THR A 441 -14.16 11.35 17.81
C THR A 441 -15.51 10.70 17.55
N TYR A 442 -15.69 9.47 18.07
CA TYR A 442 -16.96 8.78 18.13
C TYR A 442 -17.35 8.55 19.59
N THR A 443 -18.45 9.15 20.02
CA THR A 443 -18.94 9.03 21.41
C THR A 443 -20.23 8.24 21.45
N ILE A 444 -20.23 7.17 22.22
CA ILE A 444 -21.42 6.37 22.51
C ILE A 444 -21.88 6.71 23.92
N GLN A 445 -23.03 7.33 24.00
CA GLN A 445 -23.62 7.70 25.28
C GLN A 445 -24.17 6.46 25.99
N ALA A 446 -23.88 6.31 27.27
CA ALA A 446 -24.49 5.26 28.06
C ALA A 446 -25.97 5.57 28.36
N SER A 447 -26.80 4.56 28.39
CA SER A 447 -28.19 4.72 28.82
C SER A 447 -28.27 4.91 30.35
N PRO A 448 -29.25 5.66 30.84
CA PRO A 448 -29.52 5.73 32.26
C PRO A 448 -29.94 4.36 32.81
N SER A 449 -29.70 4.14 34.11
CA SER A 449 -30.35 3.03 34.82
C SER A 449 -31.68 3.50 35.38
N VAL A 450 -32.70 2.65 35.41
CA VAL A 450 -34.00 2.92 36.04
C VAL A 450 -34.49 1.72 36.81
N THR A 451 -35.09 1.96 37.96
CA THR A 451 -35.69 0.94 38.81
C THR A 451 -37.04 1.40 39.34
N ILE A 452 -37.93 0.46 39.69
CA ILE A 452 -39.22 0.68 40.30
C ILE A 452 -39.19 -0.01 41.67
N PRO A 453 -38.80 0.69 42.76
CA PRO A 453 -38.84 0.14 44.11
C PRO A 453 -40.26 -0.19 44.60
N ALA A 454 -41.28 0.52 44.08
CA ALA A 454 -42.69 0.25 44.42
C ALA A 454 -43.58 0.70 43.24
N PRO A 455 -44.62 -0.03 42.87
CA PRO A 455 -44.97 -1.33 43.43
C PRO A 455 -43.95 -2.40 43.08
N TYR A 456 -43.86 -3.49 43.87
CA TYR A 456 -43.07 -4.66 43.47
C TYR A 456 -43.86 -5.51 42.47
N ASN A 457 -43.17 -6.31 41.73
CA ASN A 457 -43.78 -7.16 40.71
C ASN A 457 -44.73 -8.18 41.33
N GLY A 458 -46.00 -8.20 40.84
CA GLY A 458 -47.05 -9.02 41.41
C GLY A 458 -47.77 -8.42 42.64
N GLN A 459 -47.57 -7.14 42.94
CA GLN A 459 -48.23 -6.48 44.05
C GLN A 459 -49.73 -6.27 43.76
N HIS A 460 -50.60 -6.58 44.73
CA HIS A 460 -52.01 -6.17 44.66
C HIS A 460 -52.14 -4.65 44.70
N ALA A 461 -52.76 -4.11 43.71
CA ALA A 461 -52.96 -2.68 43.53
C ALA A 461 -54.33 -2.23 44.03
N GLY A 462 -54.41 -1.03 44.65
CA GLY A 462 -55.67 -0.34 44.93
C GLY A 462 -56.12 0.48 43.73
N PRO A 463 -57.25 1.20 43.88
CA PRO A 463 -57.74 2.10 42.81
C PRO A 463 -56.74 3.17 42.38
N SER A 464 -55.76 3.44 43.24
CA SER A 464 -54.65 4.31 42.97
C SER A 464 -53.42 3.72 43.63
N THR A 465 -52.42 3.42 42.82
CA THR A 465 -51.19 2.78 43.25
C THR A 465 -50.06 3.80 43.35
N ASN A 466 -49.34 3.81 44.46
CA ASN A 466 -48.19 4.67 44.61
C ASN A 466 -47.00 4.08 43.85
N LEU A 467 -46.56 4.77 42.82
CA LEU A 467 -45.36 4.42 42.04
C LEU A 467 -44.18 5.21 42.58
N ASN A 468 -43.13 4.51 42.96
CA ASN A 468 -41.82 5.07 43.22
C ASN A 468 -40.86 4.60 42.11
N ALA A 469 -40.16 5.51 41.44
CA ALA A 469 -39.13 5.18 40.49
C ALA A 469 -37.84 5.96 40.78
N ARG A 470 -36.71 5.32 40.52
CA ARG A 470 -35.36 5.91 40.68
C ARG A 470 -34.60 5.67 39.40
N ALA A 471 -33.87 6.69 38.98
CA ALA A 471 -32.93 6.55 37.86
C ALA A 471 -31.67 7.36 38.12
N SER A 472 -30.59 6.91 37.52
CA SER A 472 -29.30 7.62 37.45
C SER A 472 -28.71 7.48 36.06
N SER A 473 -27.98 8.47 35.60
CA SER A 473 -27.30 8.44 34.31
C SER A 473 -25.87 8.89 34.48
N PRO A 474 -24.90 8.23 33.78
CA PRO A 474 -23.52 8.72 33.68
C PRO A 474 -23.42 10.01 32.85
N ASN A 475 -24.46 10.34 32.05
CA ASN A 475 -24.50 11.52 31.18
C ASN A 475 -24.98 12.79 31.90
N GLY A 476 -25.27 12.71 33.21
CA GLY A 476 -25.75 13.82 34.01
C GLY A 476 -27.14 13.59 34.60
N ALA A 477 -27.95 14.65 34.70
CA ALA A 477 -29.27 14.57 35.32
C ALA A 477 -30.28 13.78 34.50
N ILE A 478 -31.25 13.19 35.17
CA ILE A 478 -32.46 12.69 34.50
C ILE A 478 -33.32 13.90 34.09
N ALA A 479 -33.65 14.01 32.79
CA ALA A 479 -34.46 15.10 32.26
C ALA A 479 -35.94 14.90 32.53
N GLN A 480 -36.45 13.66 32.33
CA GLN A 480 -37.85 13.34 32.59
C GLN A 480 -38.10 11.85 32.78
N TYR A 481 -39.21 11.53 33.40
CA TYR A 481 -39.83 10.21 33.44
C TYR A 481 -41.13 10.21 32.64
N GLN A 482 -41.36 9.16 31.88
CA GLN A 482 -42.60 8.85 31.21
C GLN A 482 -43.15 7.56 31.80
N ILE A 483 -44.37 7.58 32.29
CA ILE A 483 -45.04 6.44 32.93
C ILE A 483 -46.14 5.95 32.03
N TYR A 484 -46.09 4.67 31.71
CA TYR A 484 -47.07 4.00 30.87
C TYR A 484 -47.80 2.94 31.67
N VAL A 485 -49.10 2.80 31.45
CA VAL A 485 -49.93 1.69 31.95
C VAL A 485 -50.53 0.99 30.73
N ASP A 486 -50.29 -0.30 30.64
CA ASP A 486 -50.74 -1.14 29.50
C ASP A 486 -50.39 -0.54 28.12
N GLY A 487 -49.16 0.02 28.04
CA GLY A 487 -48.67 0.65 26.81
C GLY A 487 -49.12 2.10 26.59
N ASN A 488 -50.08 2.63 27.38
CA ASN A 488 -50.56 3.99 27.25
C ASN A 488 -49.80 4.95 28.16
N LEU A 489 -49.29 6.06 27.61
CA LEU A 489 -48.66 7.11 28.39
C LEU A 489 -49.67 7.79 29.31
N VAL A 490 -49.53 7.62 30.63
CA VAL A 490 -50.45 8.18 31.62
C VAL A 490 -49.89 9.39 32.36
N LYS A 491 -48.52 9.53 32.40
CA LYS A 491 -47.90 10.66 33.08
C LYS A 491 -46.49 10.94 32.59
N THR A 492 -46.16 12.24 32.51
CA THR A 492 -44.78 12.71 32.34
C THR A 492 -44.41 13.56 33.56
N ILE A 493 -43.23 13.34 34.14
CA ILE A 493 -42.76 14.03 35.34
C ILE A 493 -41.37 14.60 35.02
N ALA A 494 -41.12 15.85 35.42
CA ALA A 494 -39.79 16.48 35.30
C ALA A 494 -38.72 15.65 36.06
N GLY A 495 -37.52 15.66 35.54
CA GLY A 495 -36.44 14.81 36.03
C GLY A 495 -35.99 15.13 37.44
N ALA A 496 -35.76 14.07 38.19
CA ALA A 496 -35.12 14.03 39.47
C ALA A 496 -34.48 12.65 39.67
N PRO A 497 -33.56 12.45 40.64
CA PRO A 497 -33.01 11.12 40.93
C PRO A 497 -34.05 10.09 41.35
N ALA A 498 -35.16 10.56 41.92
CA ALA A 498 -36.29 9.71 42.29
C ALA A 498 -37.60 10.50 42.15
N VAL A 499 -38.66 9.80 41.74
CA VAL A 499 -40.02 10.38 41.58
C VAL A 499 -41.04 9.50 42.28
N GLN A 500 -42.11 10.14 42.75
CA GLN A 500 -43.31 9.48 43.23
C GLN A 500 -44.51 9.91 42.39
N ALA A 501 -45.37 8.97 42.10
CA ALA A 501 -46.59 9.23 41.36
C ALA A 501 -47.72 8.33 41.81
N TRP A 502 -48.93 8.88 41.86
CA TRP A 502 -50.12 8.07 41.99
C TRP A 502 -50.63 7.69 40.63
N ILE A 503 -50.78 6.37 40.40
CA ILE A 503 -51.23 5.79 39.12
C ILE A 503 -52.58 5.15 39.34
N ALA A 504 -53.57 5.61 38.59
CA ALA A 504 -54.89 4.98 38.59
C ALA A 504 -54.84 3.67 37.79
N THR A 505 -55.41 2.61 38.33
CA THR A 505 -55.56 1.31 37.66
C THR A 505 -57.02 0.89 37.65
N SER A 506 -57.48 0.27 36.59
CA SER A 506 -58.79 -0.40 36.52
C SER A 506 -58.76 -1.76 37.25
N MET A 507 -59.82 -2.53 37.21
CA MET A 507 -59.82 -3.93 37.68
C MET A 507 -59.04 -4.81 36.69
N GLY A 508 -58.29 -5.77 37.22
CA GLY A 508 -57.49 -6.72 36.44
C GLY A 508 -55.98 -6.52 36.56
N ASP A 509 -55.25 -7.24 35.75
CA ASP A 509 -53.78 -7.18 35.67
C ASP A 509 -53.34 -5.98 34.83
N HIS A 510 -52.32 -5.26 35.28
CA HIS A 510 -51.75 -4.11 34.62
C HIS A 510 -50.24 -4.17 34.57
N THR A 511 -49.70 -3.73 33.43
CA THR A 511 -48.26 -3.51 33.26
C THR A 511 -47.94 -2.03 33.44
N ILE A 512 -47.07 -1.71 34.42
CA ILE A 512 -46.54 -0.35 34.62
C ILE A 512 -45.13 -0.29 34.09
N LEU A 513 -44.88 0.51 33.05
CA LEU A 513 -43.56 0.77 32.51
C LEU A 513 -43.15 2.20 32.83
N VAL A 514 -41.94 2.35 33.38
CA VAL A 514 -41.30 3.64 33.60
C VAL A 514 -40.13 3.77 32.64
N LYS A 515 -40.18 4.81 31.80
CA LYS A 515 -39.08 5.23 30.91
C LYS A 515 -38.40 6.45 31.52
N ALA A 516 -37.12 6.34 31.86
CA ALA A 516 -36.29 7.47 32.30
C ALA A 516 -35.45 7.96 31.15
N ILE A 517 -35.47 9.28 30.91
CA ILE A 517 -34.75 9.96 29.85
C ILE A 517 -33.78 10.95 30.48
N ASP A 518 -32.50 10.92 30.14
CA ASP A 518 -31.49 11.84 30.65
C ASP A 518 -31.35 13.13 29.82
N VAL A 519 -30.48 14.03 30.28
CA VAL A 519 -30.20 15.30 29.58
C VAL A 519 -29.47 15.11 28.25
N ALA A 520 -28.87 13.95 28.00
CA ALA A 520 -28.27 13.55 26.72
C ALA A 520 -29.28 12.81 25.81
N HIS A 521 -30.58 12.81 26.16
CA HIS A 521 -31.67 12.13 25.46
C HIS A 521 -31.55 10.61 25.38
N GLN A 522 -30.64 10.01 26.18
CA GLN A 522 -30.57 8.56 26.35
C GLN A 522 -31.67 8.10 27.29
N TRP A 523 -32.14 6.87 27.10
CA TRP A 523 -33.23 6.37 27.92
C TRP A 523 -33.10 4.88 28.20
N SER A 524 -33.76 4.48 29.26
CA SER A 524 -34.02 3.07 29.57
C SER A 524 -35.39 2.90 30.24
N THR A 525 -35.84 1.67 30.38
CA THR A 525 -37.13 1.32 30.94
C THR A 525 -36.99 0.30 32.07
N ALA A 526 -37.90 0.40 33.03
CA ALA A 526 -38.19 -0.66 33.97
C ALA A 526 -39.67 -0.96 33.94
N THR A 527 -40.05 -2.20 34.18
CA THR A 527 -41.43 -2.65 34.11
C THR A 527 -41.75 -3.50 35.32
N VAL A 528 -42.97 -3.29 35.90
CA VAL A 528 -43.58 -4.16 36.89
C VAL A 528 -45.00 -4.47 36.45
N TRP A 529 -45.52 -5.62 36.84
CA TRP A 529 -46.91 -5.90 36.72
C TRP A 529 -47.59 -5.84 38.10
N VAL A 530 -48.81 -5.40 38.14
CA VAL A 530 -49.67 -5.32 39.32
C VAL A 530 -51.03 -5.92 39.03
N ASP A 531 -51.63 -6.47 40.06
CA ASP A 531 -52.99 -7.07 39.99
C ASP A 531 -53.94 -6.23 40.85
N ARG A 532 -55.10 -5.88 40.28
CA ARG A 532 -56.18 -5.20 41.01
C ARG A 532 -57.40 -6.08 41.03
N THR A 533 -57.65 -6.66 42.18
CA THR A 533 -58.79 -7.59 42.41
C THR A 533 -59.98 -6.98 43.13
N TYR A 534 -59.85 -5.74 43.71
CA TYR A 534 -60.89 -5.03 44.43
C TYR A 534 -60.97 -3.55 44.06
#